data_48098a694a5c2200e12998af61b75721
#
_entry.id   48098a694a5c2200e12998af61b75721
#
_cell.length_a   1.000
_cell.length_b   1.000
_cell.length_c   1.000
_cell.angle_alpha   90.00
_cell.angle_beta   90.00
_cell.angle_gamma   90.00
#
_symmetry.space_group_name_H-M   'P 1'
#
loop_
_entity.id
_entity.type
_entity.pdbx_description
1 polymer ?
#
loop_
_entity_poly.entity_id
_entity_poly.type
_entity_poly.pdbx_seq_one_letter_code
_entity_poly.pdbx_strand_id
1 'polypeptide(L)'
;MSQKPVILVVDPAHFDVSYVINPWMNPTAWAADPAAHRAAARASFDALCAALRQAGAEVRVIPGVPGQPDMVFPANAAVVLGGRAIAARFACAERRGEEEPYLQALRSDVAADLLHDVAIFPEGCFQEGAGDAIWDATRGLFWAGHGQRSVRAAIGELERFFARPVVPLELATPQFYHLDTCFCPLSGGEVLFYPPAFTAESLAAIHARVAPEQRLEASAEDAAAFCVNAVCIDRTVVMARAPSHVRGLLAARGYHVLDIDLDPFILSGGGAYCMTLRLDRV
;
A
#
# COMPACT_ATOMS: atom_id res chain seq x y z
N MET A 1 -20.69 -16.67 7.09
CA MET A 1 -20.59 -15.61 6.07
C MET A 1 -19.21 -14.98 6.27
N SER A 2 -18.37 -14.89 5.24
CA SER A 2 -17.08 -14.16 5.34
C SER A 2 -17.39 -12.71 5.68
N GLN A 3 -16.71 -12.18 6.69
CA GLN A 3 -16.84 -10.77 7.05
C GLN A 3 -16.37 -9.91 5.87
N LYS A 4 -17.12 -8.86 5.53
CA LYS A 4 -16.71 -7.96 4.43
C LYS A 4 -15.40 -7.27 4.81
N PRO A 5 -14.42 -7.22 3.91
CA PRO A 5 -13.22 -6.42 4.13
C PRO A 5 -13.58 -4.97 4.42
N VAL A 6 -12.97 -4.38 5.44
CA VAL A 6 -13.16 -2.96 5.79
C VAL A 6 -11.89 -2.19 5.42
N ILE A 7 -12.05 -1.23 4.53
CA ILE A 7 -10.92 -0.47 3.95
C ILE A 7 -11.10 1.00 4.26
N LEU A 8 -10.10 1.58 4.93
CA LEU A 8 -9.96 3.01 5.16
C LEU A 8 -9.33 3.67 3.93
N VAL A 9 -9.90 4.78 3.52
CA VAL A 9 -9.36 5.69 2.48
C VAL A 9 -9.44 7.13 2.98
N VAL A 10 -8.67 8.02 2.37
CA VAL A 10 -8.64 9.44 2.75
C VAL A 10 -9.14 10.30 1.60
N ASP A 11 -10.06 11.23 1.90
CA ASP A 11 -10.59 12.17 0.92
C ASP A 11 -9.47 13.05 0.33
N PRO A 12 -9.34 13.15 -1.01
CA PRO A 12 -8.25 13.85 -1.67
C PRO A 12 -8.44 15.39 -1.74
N ALA A 13 -9.31 15.99 -0.94
CA ALA A 13 -9.58 17.44 -0.99
C ALA A 13 -8.32 18.31 -0.82
N HIS A 14 -7.30 17.80 -0.14
CA HIS A 14 -6.02 18.48 0.10
C HIS A 14 -4.84 17.88 -0.63
N PHE A 15 -5.11 16.94 -1.56
CA PHE A 15 -4.06 16.33 -2.38
C PHE A 15 -3.40 17.35 -3.31
N ASP A 16 -2.08 17.32 -3.35
CA ASP A 16 -1.23 18.16 -4.18
C ASP A 16 0.10 17.44 -4.43
N VAL A 17 0.83 17.84 -5.47
CA VAL A 17 2.19 17.37 -5.72
C VAL A 17 3.12 18.58 -5.70
N SER A 18 3.60 18.94 -4.51
CA SER A 18 4.29 20.22 -4.25
C SER A 18 5.77 20.06 -3.85
N TYR A 19 6.22 18.83 -3.60
CA TYR A 19 7.60 18.50 -3.23
C TYR A 19 8.03 17.17 -3.88
N VAL A 20 9.29 16.78 -3.69
CA VAL A 20 9.84 15.53 -4.23
C VAL A 20 10.52 14.74 -3.10
N ILE A 21 9.96 13.60 -2.74
CA ILE A 21 10.51 12.64 -1.76
C ILE A 21 10.61 11.22 -2.33
N ASN A 22 10.26 11.03 -3.59
CA ASN A 22 10.46 9.78 -4.34
C ASN A 22 10.61 10.10 -5.85
N PRO A 23 11.19 9.19 -6.66
CA PRO A 23 11.45 9.42 -8.09
C PRO A 23 10.21 9.54 -8.98
N TRP A 24 9.02 9.17 -8.50
CA TRP A 24 7.77 9.28 -9.25
C TRP A 24 7.17 10.69 -9.18
N MET A 25 7.50 11.46 -8.14
CA MET A 25 6.93 12.77 -7.91
C MET A 25 7.33 13.76 -9.00
N ASN A 26 6.31 14.41 -9.59
CA ASN A 26 6.50 15.41 -10.64
C ASN A 26 5.70 16.70 -10.36
N PRO A 27 6.18 17.57 -9.45
CA PRO A 27 5.54 18.84 -9.16
C PRO A 27 5.39 19.76 -10.38
N THR A 28 6.32 19.68 -11.34
CA THR A 28 6.27 20.50 -12.56
C THR A 28 5.09 20.09 -13.45
N ALA A 29 4.87 18.79 -13.62
CA ALA A 29 3.70 18.30 -14.37
C ALA A 29 2.40 18.67 -13.66
N TRP A 30 2.34 18.54 -12.34
CA TRP A 30 1.18 18.95 -11.53
C TRP A 30 0.88 20.43 -11.66
N ALA A 31 1.91 21.29 -11.56
CA ALA A 31 1.79 22.75 -11.63
C ALA A 31 1.36 23.27 -13.02
N ALA A 32 1.40 22.44 -14.06
CA ALA A 32 0.95 22.84 -15.40
C ALA A 32 -0.57 23.11 -15.44
N ASP A 33 -1.38 22.32 -14.73
CA ASP A 33 -2.82 22.55 -14.54
C ASP A 33 -3.33 21.93 -13.24
N PRO A 34 -3.09 22.59 -12.08
CA PRO A 34 -3.49 22.06 -10.78
C PRO A 34 -5.00 21.84 -10.64
N ALA A 35 -5.82 22.64 -11.34
CA ALA A 35 -7.29 22.52 -11.27
C ALA A 35 -7.75 21.25 -11.97
N ALA A 36 -7.25 20.99 -13.19
CA ALA A 36 -7.55 19.75 -13.90
C ALA A 36 -7.04 18.52 -13.15
N HIS A 37 -5.83 18.56 -12.60
CA HIS A 37 -5.29 17.44 -11.82
C HIS A 37 -6.09 17.15 -10.56
N ARG A 38 -6.55 18.17 -9.80
CA ARG A 38 -7.43 17.96 -8.65
C ARG A 38 -8.78 17.38 -9.04
N ALA A 39 -9.38 17.83 -10.15
CA ALA A 39 -10.61 17.27 -10.65
C ALA A 39 -10.43 15.79 -11.07
N ALA A 40 -9.34 15.47 -11.76
CA ALA A 40 -8.98 14.11 -12.13
C ALA A 40 -8.71 13.24 -10.90
N ALA A 41 -8.00 13.74 -9.87
CA ALA A 41 -7.76 13.03 -8.62
C ALA A 41 -9.07 12.71 -7.88
N ARG A 42 -10.03 13.64 -7.85
CA ARG A 42 -11.38 13.38 -7.31
C ARG A 42 -12.07 12.25 -8.08
N ALA A 43 -12.09 12.31 -9.40
CA ALA A 43 -12.71 11.27 -10.23
C ALA A 43 -12.05 9.90 -10.04
N SER A 44 -10.72 9.85 -9.97
CA SER A 44 -9.94 8.64 -9.70
C SER A 44 -10.23 8.05 -8.32
N PHE A 45 -10.34 8.90 -7.29
CA PHE A 45 -10.70 8.48 -5.93
C PHE A 45 -12.11 7.89 -5.88
N ASP A 46 -13.08 8.53 -6.53
CA ASP A 46 -14.46 8.04 -6.58
C ASP A 46 -14.54 6.70 -7.32
N ALA A 47 -13.77 6.54 -8.41
CA ALA A 47 -13.64 5.28 -9.15
C ALA A 47 -12.98 4.18 -8.29
N LEU A 48 -11.92 4.49 -7.51
CA LEU A 48 -11.30 3.56 -6.57
C LEU A 48 -12.31 3.09 -5.53
N CYS A 49 -13.04 4.00 -4.90
CA CYS A 49 -14.05 3.67 -3.91
C CYS A 49 -15.17 2.78 -4.49
N ALA A 50 -15.59 3.05 -5.74
CA ALA A 50 -16.57 2.23 -6.44
C ALA A 50 -16.03 0.82 -6.72
N ALA A 51 -14.79 0.70 -7.22
CA ALA A 51 -14.15 -0.59 -7.50
C ALA A 51 -13.95 -1.43 -6.22
N LEU A 52 -13.54 -0.82 -5.10
CA LEU A 52 -13.41 -1.50 -3.81
C LEU A 52 -14.76 -2.05 -3.31
N ARG A 53 -15.84 -1.25 -3.44
CA ARG A 53 -17.21 -1.70 -3.08
C ARG A 53 -17.69 -2.81 -4.01
N GLN A 54 -17.42 -2.71 -5.32
CA GLN A 54 -17.71 -3.76 -6.30
C GLN A 54 -16.97 -5.07 -5.98
N ALA A 55 -15.73 -4.97 -5.49
CA ALA A 55 -14.95 -6.11 -5.02
C ALA A 55 -15.46 -6.70 -3.68
N GLY A 56 -16.47 -6.09 -3.05
CA GLY A 56 -17.11 -6.57 -1.82
C GLY A 56 -16.67 -5.90 -0.53
N ALA A 57 -15.81 -4.86 -0.59
CA ALA A 57 -15.37 -4.16 0.60
C ALA A 57 -16.40 -3.14 1.13
N GLU A 58 -16.39 -2.93 2.44
CA GLU A 58 -16.87 -1.71 3.08
C GLU A 58 -15.77 -0.65 2.99
N VAL A 59 -16.11 0.55 2.52
CA VAL A 59 -15.17 1.67 2.38
C VAL A 59 -15.51 2.75 3.39
N ARG A 60 -14.58 3.01 4.31
CA ARG A 60 -14.66 4.09 5.30
C ARG A 60 -13.76 5.24 4.86
N VAL A 61 -14.30 6.45 4.86
CA VAL A 61 -13.59 7.65 4.38
C VAL A 61 -13.32 8.57 5.55
N ILE A 62 -12.07 9.02 5.68
CA ILE A 62 -11.72 10.12 6.59
C ILE A 62 -11.33 11.36 5.79
N PRO A 63 -11.44 12.57 6.37
CA PRO A 63 -10.99 13.78 5.71
C PRO A 63 -9.46 13.83 5.62
N GLY A 64 -8.95 14.40 4.52
CA GLY A 64 -7.57 14.84 4.45
C GLY A 64 -7.32 16.07 5.34
N VAL A 65 -6.04 16.37 5.59
CA VAL A 65 -5.63 17.51 6.42
C VAL A 65 -4.93 18.55 5.56
N PRO A 66 -5.26 19.86 5.67
CA PRO A 66 -4.56 20.91 4.97
C PRO A 66 -3.05 20.87 5.23
N GLY A 67 -2.25 20.97 4.17
CA GLY A 67 -0.79 20.93 4.26
C GLY A 67 -0.19 19.52 4.39
N GLN A 68 -1.02 18.46 4.33
CA GLN A 68 -0.59 17.06 4.32
C GLN A 68 -1.09 16.36 3.04
N PRO A 69 -0.53 16.70 1.86
CA PRO A 69 -1.05 16.21 0.59
C PRO A 69 -0.96 14.69 0.43
N ASP A 70 0.10 14.06 0.95
CA ASP A 70 0.30 12.61 0.84
C ASP A 70 -0.53 11.79 1.85
N MET A 71 -1.34 12.45 2.69
CA MET A 71 -2.30 11.75 3.57
C MET A 71 -3.34 10.91 2.78
N VAL A 72 -3.46 11.12 1.47
CA VAL A 72 -4.26 10.26 0.58
C VAL A 72 -3.75 8.82 0.46
N PHE A 73 -2.58 8.50 1.05
CA PHE A 73 -1.95 7.19 1.02
C PHE A 73 -1.98 6.50 2.40
N PRO A 74 -3.17 6.11 2.93
CA PRO A 74 -3.31 5.55 4.28
C PRO A 74 -2.67 4.16 4.47
N ALA A 75 -2.22 3.47 3.41
CA ALA A 75 -1.37 2.29 3.59
C ALA A 75 -0.17 2.59 4.48
N ASN A 76 0.34 3.83 4.42
CA ASN A 76 1.47 4.27 5.23
C ASN A 76 1.09 4.70 6.67
N ALA A 77 -0.21 4.71 7.03
CA ALA A 77 -0.66 5.14 8.36
C ALA A 77 -0.30 4.16 9.47
N ALA A 78 -0.41 2.86 9.20
CA ALA A 78 -0.20 1.82 10.20
C ALA A 78 -0.02 0.44 9.56
N VAL A 79 0.48 -0.51 10.36
CA VAL A 79 0.33 -1.94 10.10
C VAL A 79 -0.82 -2.46 10.96
N VAL A 80 -1.73 -3.25 10.37
CA VAL A 80 -2.94 -3.75 11.05
C VAL A 80 -3.03 -5.27 10.92
N LEU A 81 -3.28 -5.96 12.05
CA LEU A 81 -3.57 -7.40 12.08
C LEU A 81 -4.29 -7.76 13.40
N GLY A 82 -5.33 -8.59 13.33
CA GLY A 82 -5.96 -9.20 14.51
C GLY A 82 -6.56 -8.18 15.48
N GLY A 83 -7.15 -7.09 14.99
CA GLY A 83 -7.70 -6.03 15.83
C GLY A 83 -6.65 -5.13 16.49
N ARG A 84 -5.39 -5.25 16.10
CA ARG A 84 -4.26 -4.46 16.59
C ARG A 84 -3.68 -3.62 15.47
N ALA A 85 -3.25 -2.42 15.79
CA ALA A 85 -2.55 -1.53 14.87
C ALA A 85 -1.29 -0.95 15.52
N ILE A 86 -0.23 -0.81 14.73
CA ILE A 86 0.95 -0.02 15.12
C ILE A 86 1.11 1.12 14.11
N ALA A 87 0.92 2.36 14.60
CA ALA A 87 0.97 3.57 13.78
C ALA A 87 2.40 3.87 13.32
N ALA A 88 2.52 4.36 12.11
CA ALA A 88 3.78 4.62 11.43
C ALA A 88 4.61 5.75 12.07
N ARG A 89 5.90 5.74 11.73
CA ARG A 89 6.83 6.86 11.89
C ARG A 89 7.46 7.15 10.52
N PHE A 90 7.24 8.36 10.03
CA PHE A 90 7.71 8.76 8.72
C PHE A 90 9.18 9.19 8.73
N ALA A 91 9.95 8.65 7.77
CA ALA A 91 11.34 9.05 7.58
C ALA A 91 11.43 10.48 7.00
N CYS A 92 10.60 10.80 6.01
CA CYS A 92 10.56 12.10 5.36
C CYS A 92 9.84 13.14 6.23
N ALA A 93 10.48 14.31 6.40
CA ALA A 93 9.95 15.39 7.24
C ALA A 93 8.59 15.91 6.73
N GLU A 94 8.40 15.90 5.42
CA GLU A 94 7.20 16.35 4.71
C GLU A 94 5.94 15.56 5.13
N ARG A 95 6.11 14.30 5.54
CA ARG A 95 5.01 13.42 5.94
C ARG A 95 4.81 13.27 7.45
N ARG A 96 5.72 13.77 8.28
CA ARG A 96 5.60 13.64 9.75
C ARG A 96 4.35 14.28 10.33
N GLY A 97 3.83 15.31 9.68
CA GLY A 97 2.57 15.94 10.07
C GLY A 97 1.34 15.06 9.90
N GLU A 98 1.45 13.92 9.18
CA GLU A 98 0.39 12.93 9.01
C GLU A 98 0.26 11.97 10.21
N GLU A 99 1.31 11.82 11.05
CA GLU A 99 1.36 10.81 12.12
C GLU A 99 0.21 11.00 13.13
N GLU A 100 0.01 12.21 13.63
CA GLU A 100 -1.03 12.48 14.62
C GLU A 100 -2.46 12.37 14.06
N PRO A 101 -2.80 12.96 12.89
CA PRO A 101 -4.10 12.75 12.25
C PRO A 101 -4.44 11.28 12.00
N TYR A 102 -3.48 10.48 11.53
CA TYR A 102 -3.69 9.05 11.35
C TYR A 102 -3.91 8.32 12.67
N LEU A 103 -3.12 8.62 13.70
CA LEU A 103 -3.27 8.03 15.02
C LEU A 103 -4.65 8.32 15.60
N GLN A 104 -5.13 9.58 15.47
CA GLN A 104 -6.47 9.96 15.89
C GLN A 104 -7.56 9.21 15.13
N ALA A 105 -7.41 9.05 13.81
CA ALA A 105 -8.36 8.28 13.00
C ALA A 105 -8.42 6.81 13.44
N LEU A 106 -7.27 6.17 13.68
CA LEU A 106 -7.21 4.78 14.15
C LEU A 106 -7.83 4.56 15.54
N ARG A 107 -7.89 5.60 16.37
CA ARG A 107 -8.48 5.59 17.72
C ARG A 107 -9.92 6.11 17.76
N SER A 108 -10.45 6.62 16.64
CA SER A 108 -11.79 7.17 16.54
C SER A 108 -12.83 6.10 16.16
N ASP A 109 -14.10 6.51 16.13
CA ASP A 109 -15.25 5.67 15.77
C ASP A 109 -15.10 5.02 14.38
N VAL A 110 -14.25 5.58 13.50
CA VAL A 110 -14.01 4.99 12.16
C VAL A 110 -13.35 3.61 12.23
N ALA A 111 -12.67 3.28 13.33
CA ALA A 111 -11.96 2.02 13.50
C ALA A 111 -12.25 1.33 14.85
N ALA A 112 -13.00 1.94 15.78
CA ALA A 112 -13.21 1.47 17.15
C ALA A 112 -13.92 0.12 17.25
N ASP A 113 -14.71 -0.25 16.25
CA ASP A 113 -15.37 -1.56 16.16
C ASP A 113 -14.43 -2.68 15.69
N LEU A 114 -13.25 -2.33 15.17
CA LEU A 114 -12.27 -3.25 14.59
C LEU A 114 -10.95 -3.27 15.35
N LEU A 115 -10.50 -2.13 15.90
CA LEU A 115 -9.21 -1.98 16.57
C LEU A 115 -9.40 -1.81 18.08
N HIS A 116 -8.75 -2.68 18.85
CA HIS A 116 -8.78 -2.64 20.32
C HIS A 116 -7.42 -2.32 20.95
N ASP A 117 -6.34 -2.35 20.16
CA ASP A 117 -4.96 -2.02 20.59
C ASP A 117 -4.26 -1.21 19.50
N VAL A 118 -3.99 0.07 19.77
CA VAL A 118 -3.32 1.00 18.85
C VAL A 118 -2.07 1.56 19.49
N ALA A 119 -0.93 0.99 19.11
CA ALA A 119 0.42 1.43 19.49
C ALA A 119 1.02 2.39 18.44
N ILE A 120 2.23 2.87 18.74
CA ILE A 120 3.03 3.71 17.85
C ILE A 120 4.44 3.13 17.80
N PHE A 121 5.10 3.12 16.63
CA PHE A 121 6.51 2.75 16.56
C PHE A 121 7.38 3.65 17.47
N PRO A 122 8.44 3.09 18.09
CA PRO A 122 9.34 3.88 18.92
C PRO A 122 9.94 5.06 18.17
N GLU A 123 10.29 6.12 18.90
CA GLU A 123 10.97 7.27 18.32
C GLU A 123 12.28 6.84 17.63
N GLY A 124 12.52 7.37 16.44
CA GLY A 124 13.68 7.01 15.61
C GLY A 124 13.57 5.67 14.87
N CYS A 125 12.52 4.88 15.15
CA CYS A 125 12.24 3.66 14.41
C CYS A 125 11.28 3.95 13.24
N PHE A 126 11.81 4.41 12.13
CA PHE A 126 11.02 4.72 10.94
C PHE A 126 10.45 3.44 10.33
N GLN A 127 9.13 3.42 10.19
CA GLN A 127 8.38 2.36 9.50
C GLN A 127 7.10 2.98 8.93
N GLU A 128 6.89 2.81 7.62
CA GLU A 128 5.83 3.52 6.90
C GLU A 128 4.64 2.59 6.58
N GLY A 129 4.05 2.02 7.63
CA GLY A 129 2.78 1.30 7.62
C GLY A 129 2.77 0.02 6.78
N ALA A 130 1.58 -0.32 6.31
CA ALA A 130 1.35 -1.48 5.45
C ALA A 130 1.98 -1.32 4.06
N GLY A 131 2.42 -0.12 3.68
CA GLY A 131 3.23 0.10 2.48
C GLY A 131 4.55 -0.67 2.51
N ASP A 132 5.15 -0.80 3.71
CA ASP A 132 6.39 -1.54 3.93
C ASP A 132 6.22 -2.79 4.80
N ALA A 133 5.02 -3.11 5.32
CA ALA A 133 4.77 -4.34 6.07
C ALA A 133 3.47 -5.00 5.58
N ILE A 134 3.59 -5.90 4.62
CA ILE A 134 2.46 -6.52 3.93
C ILE A 134 2.17 -7.88 4.55
N TRP A 135 0.93 -8.06 5.08
CA TRP A 135 0.49 -9.34 5.61
C TRP A 135 0.18 -10.34 4.50
N ASP A 136 0.77 -11.51 4.58
CA ASP A 136 0.49 -12.67 3.74
C ASP A 136 -0.30 -13.71 4.55
N ALA A 137 -1.62 -13.69 4.40
CA ALA A 137 -2.51 -14.58 5.15
C ALA A 137 -2.29 -16.06 4.81
N THR A 138 -1.89 -16.36 3.56
CA THR A 138 -1.63 -17.74 3.12
C THR A 138 -0.42 -18.34 3.84
N ARG A 139 0.59 -17.51 4.11
CA ARG A 139 1.84 -17.94 4.77
C ARG A 139 1.87 -17.63 6.27
N GLY A 140 0.93 -16.80 6.76
CA GLY A 140 0.86 -16.41 8.17
C GLY A 140 2.05 -15.56 8.64
N LEU A 141 2.59 -14.73 7.75
CA LEU A 141 3.76 -13.89 8.00
C LEU A 141 3.62 -12.50 7.40
N PHE A 142 4.45 -11.56 7.84
CA PHE A 142 4.66 -10.28 7.17
C PHE A 142 5.87 -10.34 6.25
N TRP A 143 5.72 -9.75 5.07
CA TRP A 143 6.85 -9.31 4.25
C TRP A 143 7.14 -7.87 4.62
N ALA A 144 8.40 -7.54 4.97
CA ALA A 144 8.75 -6.19 5.42
C ALA A 144 9.87 -5.58 4.57
N GLY A 145 9.51 -4.55 3.79
CA GLY A 145 10.42 -3.73 3.01
C GLY A 145 11.29 -2.85 3.90
N HIS A 146 12.56 -2.67 3.52
CA HIS A 146 13.47 -1.74 4.19
C HIS A 146 14.57 -1.22 3.22
N GLY A 147 15.31 -0.23 3.67
CA GLY A 147 16.45 0.34 2.95
C GLY A 147 16.18 1.68 2.28
N GLN A 148 14.90 2.03 2.02
CA GLN A 148 14.53 3.31 1.39
C GLN A 148 13.80 4.23 2.38
N ARG A 149 12.71 3.79 2.99
CA ARG A 149 11.88 4.54 3.93
C ARG A 149 11.87 3.91 5.31
N SER A 150 11.55 2.63 5.38
CA SER A 150 11.54 1.89 6.63
C SER A 150 12.93 1.37 6.97
N VAL A 151 13.25 1.36 8.27
CA VAL A 151 14.53 0.87 8.77
C VAL A 151 14.45 -0.63 9.12
N ARG A 152 15.55 -1.36 8.94
CA ARG A 152 15.62 -2.78 9.27
C ARG A 152 15.28 -3.07 10.76
N ALA A 153 15.58 -2.15 11.66
CA ALA A 153 15.27 -2.27 13.08
C ALA A 153 13.77 -2.40 13.39
N ALA A 154 12.89 -1.88 12.50
CA ALA A 154 11.45 -1.97 12.65
C ALA A 154 10.91 -3.40 12.59
N ILE A 155 11.65 -4.34 11.98
CA ILE A 155 11.27 -5.76 11.86
C ILE A 155 11.06 -6.39 13.23
N GLY A 156 11.98 -6.16 14.18
CA GLY A 156 11.84 -6.69 15.53
C GLY A 156 10.67 -6.09 16.32
N GLU A 157 10.28 -4.85 16.00
CA GLU A 157 9.08 -4.22 16.56
C GLU A 157 7.80 -4.89 16.04
N LEU A 158 7.74 -5.17 14.74
CA LEU A 158 6.61 -5.88 14.11
C LEU A 158 6.46 -7.29 14.69
N GLU A 159 7.57 -8.06 14.77
CA GLU A 159 7.55 -9.41 15.34
C GLU A 159 7.05 -9.43 16.78
N ARG A 160 7.58 -8.51 17.61
CA ARG A 160 7.18 -8.39 19.01
C ARG A 160 5.72 -7.97 19.16
N PHE A 161 5.28 -6.99 18.39
CA PHE A 161 3.93 -6.45 18.50
C PHE A 161 2.88 -7.44 18.02
N PHE A 162 3.06 -8.05 16.86
CA PHE A 162 2.05 -8.96 16.28
C PHE A 162 2.24 -10.43 16.67
N ALA A 163 3.37 -10.81 17.27
CA ALA A 163 3.76 -12.20 17.52
C ALA A 163 3.64 -13.07 16.25
N ARG A 164 4.10 -12.54 15.12
CA ARG A 164 4.11 -13.19 13.81
C ARG A 164 5.50 -13.13 13.19
N PRO A 165 5.88 -14.14 12.38
CA PRO A 165 7.13 -14.07 11.62
C PRO A 165 7.15 -12.89 10.65
N VAL A 166 8.30 -12.26 10.51
CA VAL A 166 8.53 -11.17 9.55
C VAL A 166 9.70 -11.53 8.65
N VAL A 167 9.52 -11.44 7.36
CA VAL A 167 10.57 -11.69 6.35
C VAL A 167 11.07 -10.34 5.85
N PRO A 168 12.34 -9.98 6.15
CA PRO A 168 12.93 -8.74 5.64
C PRO A 168 13.17 -8.81 4.14
N LEU A 169 12.82 -7.74 3.44
CA LEU A 169 13.07 -7.55 2.01
C LEU A 169 13.74 -6.19 1.79
N GLU A 170 15.03 -6.19 1.46
CA GLU A 170 15.74 -4.98 1.13
C GLU A 170 15.43 -4.55 -0.31
N LEU A 171 15.01 -3.29 -0.47
CA LEU A 171 14.68 -2.69 -1.75
C LEU A 171 15.94 -2.14 -2.40
N ALA A 172 16.25 -2.62 -3.61
CA ALA A 172 17.52 -2.38 -4.29
C ALA A 172 17.63 -0.98 -4.92
N THR A 173 16.50 -0.30 -5.16
CA THR A 173 16.47 0.99 -5.86
C THR A 173 15.49 1.96 -5.27
N PRO A 174 15.75 3.28 -5.28
CA PRO A 174 14.81 4.29 -4.80
C PRO A 174 13.55 4.41 -5.68
N GLN A 175 13.54 3.85 -6.89
CA GLN A 175 12.36 3.80 -7.74
C GLN A 175 11.21 3.04 -7.08
N PHE A 176 11.54 1.99 -6.31
CA PHE A 176 10.57 1.22 -5.52
C PHE A 176 10.84 1.49 -4.04
N TYR A 177 10.39 2.64 -3.58
CA TYR A 177 10.71 3.18 -2.27
C TYR A 177 9.89 2.59 -1.12
N HIS A 178 8.75 1.94 -1.42
CA HIS A 178 7.97 1.09 -0.52
C HIS A 178 7.78 -0.30 -1.13
N LEU A 179 7.60 -1.30 -0.28
CA LEU A 179 7.40 -2.69 -0.70
C LEU A 179 6.13 -2.84 -1.56
N ASP A 180 5.05 -2.16 -1.23
CA ASP A 180 3.77 -2.22 -1.95
C ASP A 180 3.86 -1.72 -3.40
N THR A 181 4.90 -0.96 -3.75
CA THR A 181 5.12 -0.51 -5.12
C THR A 181 5.61 -1.62 -6.06
N CYS A 182 6.15 -2.70 -5.49
CA CYS A 182 6.79 -3.78 -6.25
C CYS A 182 6.45 -5.20 -5.76
N PHE A 183 5.53 -5.36 -4.77
CA PHE A 183 5.19 -6.65 -4.18
C PHE A 183 3.73 -6.71 -3.70
N CYS A 184 2.97 -7.69 -4.17
CA CYS A 184 1.56 -7.86 -3.85
C CYS A 184 1.21 -9.34 -3.64
N PRO A 185 1.08 -9.83 -2.39
CA PRO A 185 0.53 -11.14 -2.10
C PRO A 185 -0.96 -11.20 -2.47
N LEU A 186 -1.35 -12.26 -3.17
CA LEU A 186 -2.72 -12.49 -3.60
C LEU A 186 -3.42 -13.55 -2.74
N SER A 187 -4.74 -13.54 -2.75
CA SER A 187 -5.57 -14.39 -1.88
C SER A 187 -5.41 -15.89 -2.11
N GLY A 188 -4.98 -16.30 -3.30
CA GLY A 188 -4.73 -17.72 -3.65
C GLY A 188 -3.34 -18.22 -3.28
N GLY A 189 -2.50 -17.35 -2.69
CA GLY A 189 -1.12 -17.65 -2.34
C GLY A 189 -0.11 -17.30 -3.42
N GLU A 190 -0.55 -16.82 -4.58
CA GLU A 190 0.34 -16.24 -5.56
C GLU A 190 0.88 -14.90 -5.06
N VAL A 191 2.03 -14.50 -5.59
CA VAL A 191 2.66 -13.20 -5.32
C VAL A 191 2.97 -12.54 -6.66
N LEU A 192 2.35 -11.39 -6.91
CA LEU A 192 2.71 -10.52 -8.02
C LEU A 192 3.85 -9.61 -7.55
N PHE A 193 5.00 -9.63 -8.22
CA PHE A 193 6.15 -8.84 -7.81
C PHE A 193 7.07 -8.51 -8.99
N TYR A 194 7.87 -7.46 -8.83
CA TYR A 194 8.88 -7.05 -9.81
C TYR A 194 10.28 -7.43 -9.31
N PRO A 195 10.90 -8.50 -9.81
CA PRO A 195 12.17 -9.03 -9.30
C PRO A 195 13.32 -8.01 -9.22
N PRO A 196 13.53 -7.11 -10.21
CA PRO A 196 14.64 -6.14 -10.16
C PRO A 196 14.53 -5.09 -9.05
N ALA A 197 13.39 -4.99 -8.37
CA ALA A 197 13.23 -4.08 -7.21
C ALA A 197 13.96 -4.58 -5.95
N PHE A 198 14.39 -5.82 -5.92
CA PHE A 198 14.93 -6.49 -4.73
C PHE A 198 16.43 -6.76 -4.85
N THR A 199 17.13 -6.76 -3.71
CA THR A 199 18.49 -7.31 -3.65
C THR A 199 18.48 -8.83 -3.91
N ALA A 200 19.62 -9.39 -4.28
CA ALA A 200 19.74 -10.83 -4.53
C ALA A 200 19.35 -11.68 -3.31
N GLU A 201 19.69 -11.21 -2.09
CA GLU A 201 19.31 -11.88 -0.83
C GLU A 201 17.80 -11.85 -0.63
N SER A 202 17.15 -10.70 -0.84
CA SER A 202 15.70 -10.54 -0.72
C SER A 202 14.95 -11.39 -1.76
N LEU A 203 15.46 -11.43 -3.00
CA LEU A 203 14.89 -12.27 -4.03
C LEU A 203 15.00 -13.77 -3.69
N ALA A 204 16.14 -14.20 -3.13
CA ALA A 204 16.30 -15.56 -2.62
C ALA A 204 15.33 -15.87 -1.47
N ALA A 205 15.08 -14.91 -0.57
CA ALA A 205 14.10 -15.07 0.51
C ALA A 205 12.66 -15.22 0.01
N ILE A 206 12.28 -14.50 -1.06
CA ILE A 206 11.00 -14.66 -1.76
C ILE A 206 10.94 -16.06 -2.38
N HIS A 207 11.96 -16.45 -3.14
CA HIS A 207 12.00 -17.74 -3.83
C HIS A 207 11.96 -18.94 -2.88
N ALA A 208 12.52 -18.80 -1.68
CA ALA A 208 12.48 -19.86 -0.67
C ALA A 208 11.08 -20.09 -0.08
N ARG A 209 10.16 -19.13 -0.20
CA ARG A 209 8.83 -19.17 0.45
C ARG A 209 7.66 -19.18 -0.53
N VAL A 210 7.89 -18.73 -1.74
CA VAL A 210 6.90 -18.70 -2.83
C VAL A 210 7.27 -19.74 -3.85
N ALA A 211 6.44 -20.74 -4.05
CA ALA A 211 6.69 -21.80 -5.04
C ALA A 211 6.72 -21.21 -6.45
N PRO A 212 7.50 -21.79 -7.39
CA PRO A 212 7.65 -21.23 -8.75
C PRO A 212 6.32 -20.95 -9.46
N GLU A 213 5.35 -21.82 -9.31
CA GLU A 213 4.01 -21.70 -9.91
C GLU A 213 3.16 -20.59 -9.29
N GLN A 214 3.53 -20.13 -8.09
CA GLN A 214 2.87 -19.03 -7.39
C GLN A 214 3.54 -17.66 -7.64
N ARG A 215 4.65 -17.62 -8.36
CA ARG A 215 5.36 -16.38 -8.69
C ARG A 215 4.75 -15.77 -9.94
N LEU A 216 4.21 -14.58 -9.82
CA LEU A 216 3.74 -13.78 -10.94
C LEU A 216 4.73 -12.62 -11.11
N GLU A 217 5.70 -12.80 -12.00
CA GLU A 217 6.75 -11.82 -12.20
C GLU A 217 6.27 -10.72 -13.14
N ALA A 218 6.20 -9.49 -12.63
CA ALA A 218 5.89 -8.31 -13.42
C ALA A 218 7.07 -7.96 -14.34
N SER A 219 6.76 -7.49 -15.54
CA SER A 219 7.74 -6.92 -16.46
C SER A 219 8.11 -5.48 -16.05
N ALA A 220 9.13 -4.91 -16.72
CA ALA A 220 9.47 -3.51 -16.53
C ALA A 220 8.33 -2.56 -16.97
N GLU A 221 7.56 -2.93 -17.98
CA GLU A 221 6.38 -2.18 -18.43
C GLU A 221 5.27 -2.22 -17.38
N ASP A 222 5.00 -3.40 -16.79
CA ASP A 222 4.01 -3.54 -15.72
C ASP A 222 4.38 -2.72 -14.49
N ALA A 223 5.66 -2.75 -14.10
CA ALA A 223 6.17 -1.98 -12.97
C ALA A 223 6.10 -0.46 -13.24
N ALA A 224 6.43 -0.01 -14.46
CA ALA A 224 6.32 1.38 -14.88
C ALA A 224 4.86 1.86 -14.94
N ALA A 225 3.90 0.97 -15.21
CA ALA A 225 2.46 1.26 -15.14
C ALA A 225 1.91 1.27 -13.70
N PHE A 226 2.76 1.08 -12.69
CA PHE A 226 2.39 1.04 -11.26
C PHE A 226 1.37 -0.03 -10.89
N CYS A 227 1.20 -1.08 -11.71
CA CYS A 227 0.13 -2.06 -11.54
C CYS A 227 0.42 -3.12 -10.47
N VAL A 228 1.67 -3.24 -9.97
CA VAL A 228 1.99 -4.12 -8.84
C VAL A 228 1.41 -3.57 -7.53
N ASN A 229 1.22 -2.25 -7.44
CA ASN A 229 0.57 -1.60 -6.30
C ASN A 229 -0.95 -1.83 -6.34
N ALA A 230 -1.37 -3.03 -5.95
CA ALA A 230 -2.71 -3.54 -6.14
C ALA A 230 -3.37 -4.03 -4.85
N VAL A 231 -4.70 -3.93 -4.79
CA VAL A 231 -5.53 -4.44 -3.68
C VAL A 231 -6.19 -5.74 -4.11
N CYS A 232 -5.87 -6.84 -3.44
CA CYS A 232 -6.52 -8.12 -3.67
C CYS A 232 -7.62 -8.36 -2.62
N ILE A 233 -8.85 -8.55 -3.09
CA ILE A 233 -10.03 -8.91 -2.30
C ILE A 233 -10.60 -10.19 -2.90
N ASP A 234 -10.47 -11.30 -2.21
CA ASP A 234 -10.80 -12.62 -2.71
C ASP A 234 -10.18 -12.86 -4.11
N ARG A 235 -10.98 -13.07 -5.14
CA ARG A 235 -10.52 -13.25 -6.53
C ARG A 235 -10.61 -11.97 -7.38
N THR A 236 -10.78 -10.82 -6.75
CA THR A 236 -10.79 -9.52 -7.43
C THR A 236 -9.54 -8.72 -7.09
N VAL A 237 -8.86 -8.21 -8.11
CA VAL A 237 -7.67 -7.36 -7.97
C VAL A 237 -8.00 -5.98 -8.50
N VAL A 238 -7.96 -4.97 -7.63
CA VAL A 238 -8.13 -3.55 -7.96
C VAL A 238 -6.75 -2.93 -8.12
N MET A 239 -6.46 -2.34 -9.27
CA MET A 239 -5.15 -1.78 -9.60
C MET A 239 -5.23 -0.61 -10.57
N ALA A 240 -4.11 0.09 -10.76
CA ALA A 240 -3.94 1.01 -11.87
C ALA A 240 -4.08 0.27 -13.21
N ARG A 241 -4.21 1.02 -14.32
CA ARG A 241 -4.36 0.45 -15.68
C ARG A 241 -3.37 -0.69 -15.91
N ALA A 242 -3.90 -1.92 -15.99
CA ALA A 242 -3.08 -3.10 -16.10
C ALA A 242 -2.68 -3.37 -17.56
N PRO A 243 -1.38 -3.48 -17.89
CA PRO A 243 -0.91 -3.97 -19.18
C PRO A 243 -1.39 -5.41 -19.47
N SER A 244 -1.40 -5.79 -20.74
CA SER A 244 -1.88 -7.11 -21.17
C SER A 244 -1.14 -8.28 -20.53
N HIS A 245 0.15 -8.12 -20.24
CA HIS A 245 0.97 -9.14 -19.59
C HIS A 245 0.44 -9.47 -18.19
N VAL A 246 0.33 -8.49 -17.28
CA VAL A 246 -0.13 -8.73 -15.91
C VAL A 246 -1.60 -9.17 -15.88
N ARG A 247 -2.45 -8.66 -16.79
CA ARG A 247 -3.83 -9.18 -16.95
C ARG A 247 -3.84 -10.66 -17.28
N GLY A 248 -2.99 -11.10 -18.20
CA GLY A 248 -2.86 -12.49 -18.58
C GLY A 248 -2.41 -13.38 -17.42
N LEU A 249 -1.42 -12.92 -16.65
CA LEU A 249 -0.94 -13.63 -15.46
C LEU A 249 -2.05 -13.83 -14.43
N LEU A 250 -2.80 -12.78 -14.13
CA LEU A 250 -3.89 -12.78 -13.15
C LEU A 250 -5.09 -13.62 -13.65
N ALA A 251 -5.50 -13.44 -14.90
CA ALA A 251 -6.60 -14.21 -15.50
C ALA A 251 -6.30 -15.70 -15.53
N ALA A 252 -5.07 -16.12 -15.84
CA ALA A 252 -4.66 -17.53 -15.83
C ALA A 252 -4.74 -18.16 -14.43
N ARG A 253 -4.83 -17.37 -13.35
CA ARG A 253 -5.02 -17.80 -11.96
C ARG A 253 -6.46 -17.59 -11.46
N GLY A 254 -7.39 -17.19 -12.35
CA GLY A 254 -8.79 -17.00 -12.02
C GLY A 254 -9.08 -15.70 -11.27
N TYR A 255 -8.19 -14.70 -11.36
CA TYR A 255 -8.46 -13.37 -10.83
C TYR A 255 -9.20 -12.51 -11.83
N HIS A 256 -10.16 -11.74 -11.33
CA HIS A 256 -10.83 -10.66 -12.05
C HIS A 256 -10.13 -9.33 -11.76
N VAL A 257 -9.76 -8.60 -12.79
CA VAL A 257 -9.08 -7.31 -12.68
C VAL A 257 -10.08 -6.17 -12.84
N LEU A 258 -10.14 -5.29 -11.84
CA LEU A 258 -10.78 -3.98 -11.89
C LEU A 258 -9.68 -2.94 -11.99
N ASP A 259 -9.39 -2.46 -13.18
CA ASP A 259 -8.40 -1.41 -13.38
C ASP A 259 -9.07 -0.04 -13.47
N ILE A 260 -8.40 0.93 -12.90
CA ILE A 260 -8.85 2.30 -12.79
C ILE A 260 -7.74 3.27 -13.19
N ASP A 261 -8.14 4.46 -13.60
CA ASP A 261 -7.20 5.54 -13.87
C ASP A 261 -6.73 6.17 -12.55
N LEU A 262 -5.46 5.99 -12.21
CA LEU A 262 -4.83 6.59 -11.04
C LEU A 262 -3.68 7.53 -11.39
N ASP A 263 -3.59 7.96 -12.65
CA ASP A 263 -2.51 8.82 -13.14
C ASP A 263 -2.23 10.04 -12.24
N PRO A 264 -3.25 10.77 -11.71
CA PRO A 264 -2.99 11.90 -10.81
C PRO A 264 -2.25 11.52 -9.53
N PHE A 265 -2.53 10.34 -8.97
CA PHE A 265 -1.87 9.85 -7.74
C PHE A 265 -0.50 9.24 -8.03
N ILE A 266 -0.31 8.63 -9.21
CA ILE A 266 0.99 8.12 -9.66
C ILE A 266 2.00 9.27 -9.83
N LEU A 267 1.55 10.50 -10.13
CA LEU A 267 2.39 11.70 -10.11
C LEU A 267 2.97 12.03 -8.73
N SER A 268 2.42 11.47 -7.65
CA SER A 268 3.00 11.50 -6.30
C SER A 268 3.61 10.14 -5.89
N GLY A 269 3.57 9.15 -6.76
CA GLY A 269 4.16 7.83 -6.53
C GLY A 269 3.26 6.85 -5.78
N GLY A 270 1.92 7.06 -5.77
CA GLY A 270 0.99 6.14 -5.13
C GLY A 270 -0.06 5.57 -6.08
N GLY A 271 -0.47 4.32 -5.82
CA GLY A 271 -1.49 3.60 -6.58
C GLY A 271 -2.60 3.05 -5.68
N ALA A 272 -3.28 2.01 -6.15
CA ALA A 272 -4.47 1.48 -5.48
C ALA A 272 -4.20 1.01 -4.04
N TYR A 273 -3.11 0.27 -3.82
CA TYR A 273 -2.79 -0.21 -2.47
C TYR A 273 -2.39 0.93 -1.54
N CYS A 274 -1.51 1.84 -2.00
CA CYS A 274 -1.10 3.01 -1.22
C CYS A 274 -2.30 3.82 -0.71
N MET A 275 -3.37 3.94 -1.53
CA MET A 275 -4.58 4.70 -1.21
C MET A 275 -5.53 3.97 -0.26
N THR A 276 -5.15 2.82 0.29
CA THR A 276 -6.01 1.96 1.12
C THR A 276 -5.30 1.46 2.36
N LEU A 277 -6.03 1.37 3.49
CA LEU A 277 -5.60 0.63 4.67
C LEU A 277 -6.70 -0.35 5.07
N ARG A 278 -6.42 -1.65 5.04
CA ARG A 278 -7.37 -2.66 5.48
C ARG A 278 -7.35 -2.79 7.00
N LEU A 279 -8.51 -2.54 7.65
CA LEU A 279 -8.66 -2.49 9.11
C LEU A 279 -9.01 -3.83 9.75
N ASP A 280 -9.59 -4.77 9.01
CA ASP A 280 -10.14 -6.05 9.49
C ASP A 280 -9.23 -7.26 9.20
N ARG A 281 -7.92 -7.07 8.98
CA ARG A 281 -6.98 -8.18 8.73
C ARG A 281 -6.91 -9.14 9.92
N VAL A 282 -6.95 -10.45 9.64
CA VAL A 282 -6.85 -11.56 10.60
C VAL A 282 -5.75 -12.54 10.21
#